data_a10c3583386f576c7c1eef14f1d9b5a8
#
_entry.id   a10c3583386f576c7c1eef14f1d9b5a8
#
_cell.length_a   1.000
_cell.length_b   1.000
_cell.length_c   1.000
_cell.angle_alpha   90.00
_cell.angle_beta   90.00
_cell.angle_gamma   90.00
#
_symmetry.space_group_name_H-M   'P 1'
#
loop_
_entity.id
_entity.type
_entity.pdbx_description
1 polymer ?
#
loop_
_entity_poly.entity_id
_entity_poly.type
_entity_poly.pdbx_seq_one_letter_code
_entity_poly.pdbx_strand_id
1 'polypeptide(L)'
;CEKEVLKRIDYFYGKNKQPHEPKYKRQQQMVQAARSLYGARGESIQTELSQLLKGYAIANLTDWNYETCFRFKILLHPSVPYTIEGKADAIQLVRDLGGKADFLILEISVLGPYYEYDFSRRFYDETTQDVIAEVRESPFSIDHEGLLKTVVGYCEGKGLKRLEQELLDRVVPGIALDLAEEGEVTIYNCLFA
;
A
#
# COMPACT_ATOMS: atom_id res chain seq x y z
N CYS A 1 -2.20 -2.25 21.25
CA CYS A 1 -2.23 -2.21 19.80
C CYS A 1 -2.09 -3.61 19.18
N GLU A 2 -1.00 -4.36 19.43
CA GLU A 2 -0.73 -5.69 18.86
C GLU A 2 -1.89 -6.69 19.03
N LYS A 3 -2.40 -6.85 20.25
CA LYS A 3 -3.53 -7.77 20.52
C LYS A 3 -4.79 -7.44 19.70
N GLU A 4 -5.01 -6.16 19.42
CA GLU A 4 -6.13 -5.69 18.60
C GLU A 4 -5.93 -6.08 17.14
N VAL A 5 -4.71 -5.88 16.61
CA VAL A 5 -4.32 -6.28 15.25
C VAL A 5 -4.48 -7.79 15.06
N LEU A 6 -3.89 -8.60 15.94
CA LEU A 6 -3.98 -10.06 15.86
C LEU A 6 -5.42 -10.57 15.98
N LYS A 7 -6.25 -9.95 16.85
CA LYS A 7 -7.67 -10.28 16.94
C LYS A 7 -8.41 -9.96 15.63
N ARG A 8 -8.03 -8.89 14.93
CA ARG A 8 -8.60 -8.52 13.64
C ARG A 8 -8.23 -9.53 12.57
N ILE A 9 -6.96 -9.90 12.51
CA ILE A 9 -6.48 -10.92 11.59
C ILE A 9 -7.18 -12.26 11.86
N ASP A 10 -7.27 -12.69 13.11
CA ASP A 10 -7.96 -13.93 13.48
C ASP A 10 -9.46 -13.91 13.09
N TYR A 11 -10.10 -12.74 13.15
CA TYR A 11 -11.48 -12.58 12.71
C TYR A 11 -11.65 -12.83 11.21
N PHE A 12 -10.75 -12.32 10.36
CA PHE A 12 -10.86 -12.46 8.91
C PHE A 12 -10.30 -13.80 8.40
N TYR A 13 -9.16 -14.22 8.90
CA TYR A 13 -8.44 -15.40 8.39
C TYR A 13 -8.63 -16.64 9.26
N GLY A 14 -8.81 -16.49 10.57
CA GLY A 14 -8.81 -17.59 11.54
C GLY A 14 -7.44 -18.26 11.65
N LYS A 15 -7.40 -19.48 12.18
CA LYS A 15 -6.16 -20.24 12.36
C LYS A 15 -6.19 -21.54 11.57
N ASN A 16 -5.01 -22.03 11.19
CA ASN A 16 -4.79 -23.36 10.58
C ASN A 16 -5.64 -23.57 9.32
N LYS A 17 -5.53 -22.66 8.35
CA LYS A 17 -6.34 -22.70 7.14
C LYS A 17 -5.47 -23.03 5.93
N GLN A 18 -5.80 -24.16 5.31
CA GLN A 18 -5.31 -24.47 3.98
C GLN A 18 -6.28 -23.91 2.92
N PRO A 19 -5.80 -23.48 1.75
CA PRO A 19 -6.64 -22.84 0.72
C PRO A 19 -7.89 -23.63 0.30
N HIS A 20 -7.86 -24.94 0.40
CA HIS A 20 -8.97 -25.82 0.03
C HIS A 20 -9.93 -26.18 1.17
N GLU A 21 -9.64 -25.76 2.41
CA GLU A 21 -10.51 -26.02 3.55
C GLU A 21 -11.79 -25.16 3.51
N PRO A 22 -12.94 -25.69 4.00
CA PRO A 22 -14.20 -24.93 4.04
C PRO A 22 -14.10 -23.61 4.85
N LYS A 23 -13.28 -23.60 5.89
CA LYS A 23 -13.04 -22.41 6.71
C LYS A 23 -12.27 -21.33 5.93
N TYR A 24 -11.27 -21.71 5.12
CA TYR A 24 -10.55 -20.79 4.26
C TYR A 24 -11.50 -20.13 3.25
N LYS A 25 -12.37 -20.90 2.59
CA LYS A 25 -13.39 -20.37 1.67
C LYS A 25 -14.29 -19.33 2.34
N ARG A 26 -14.75 -19.60 3.57
CA ARG A 26 -15.55 -18.66 4.33
C ARG A 26 -14.79 -17.36 4.61
N GLN A 27 -13.51 -17.47 4.93
CA GLN A 27 -12.67 -16.32 5.19
C GLN A 27 -12.43 -15.49 3.93
N GLN A 28 -12.17 -16.12 2.78
CA GLN A 28 -12.12 -15.42 1.50
C GLN A 28 -13.42 -14.63 1.23
N GLN A 29 -14.58 -15.23 1.51
CA GLN A 29 -15.86 -14.52 1.38
C GLN A 29 -15.96 -13.33 2.31
N MET A 30 -15.47 -13.42 3.54
CA MET A 30 -15.46 -12.29 4.49
C MET A 30 -14.51 -11.18 4.04
N VAL A 31 -13.30 -11.51 3.57
CA VAL A 31 -12.35 -10.56 3.00
C VAL A 31 -12.96 -9.88 1.77
N GLN A 32 -13.57 -10.66 0.89
CA GLN A 32 -14.24 -10.13 -0.30
C GLN A 32 -15.41 -9.19 0.06
N ALA A 33 -16.18 -9.51 1.09
CA ALA A 33 -17.24 -8.63 1.59
C ALA A 33 -16.67 -7.32 2.15
N ALA A 34 -15.55 -7.38 2.89
CA ALA A 34 -14.84 -6.18 3.37
C ALA A 34 -14.34 -5.33 2.19
N ARG A 35 -13.72 -5.94 1.19
CA ARG A 35 -13.29 -5.25 -0.04
C ARG A 35 -14.46 -4.57 -0.76
N SER A 36 -15.56 -5.27 -0.95
CA SER A 36 -16.76 -4.74 -1.61
C SER A 36 -17.37 -3.57 -0.84
N LEU A 37 -17.39 -3.64 0.48
CA LEU A 37 -17.92 -2.57 1.34
C LEU A 37 -17.05 -1.30 1.25
N TYR A 38 -15.74 -1.47 1.16
CA TYR A 38 -14.80 -0.36 1.14
C TYR A 38 -14.32 0.03 -0.28
N GLY A 39 -14.59 -0.79 -1.29
CA GLY A 39 -14.16 -0.55 -2.68
C GLY A 39 -14.59 0.81 -3.23
N ALA A 40 -15.84 1.22 -3.01
CA ALA A 40 -16.37 2.52 -3.41
C ALA A 40 -15.68 3.73 -2.73
N ARG A 41 -14.94 3.52 -1.63
CA ARG A 41 -14.21 4.58 -0.93
C ARG A 41 -12.89 4.96 -1.60
N GLY A 42 -12.31 4.09 -2.42
CA GLY A 42 -11.01 4.37 -3.05
C GLY A 42 -11.02 5.63 -3.90
N GLU A 43 -12.06 5.84 -4.71
CA GLU A 43 -12.23 7.05 -5.50
C GLU A 43 -12.43 8.30 -4.62
N SER A 44 -13.17 8.17 -3.52
CA SER A 44 -13.36 9.25 -2.55
C SER A 44 -12.04 9.63 -1.88
N ILE A 45 -11.26 8.64 -1.43
CA ILE A 45 -9.94 8.86 -0.82
C ILE A 45 -8.99 9.52 -1.83
N GLN A 46 -8.94 9.04 -3.06
CA GLN A 46 -8.12 9.64 -4.12
C GLN A 46 -8.50 11.09 -4.38
N THR A 47 -9.80 11.39 -4.43
CA THR A 47 -10.32 12.74 -4.62
C THR A 47 -9.92 13.66 -3.46
N GLU A 48 -10.10 13.21 -2.22
CA GLU A 48 -9.73 13.96 -1.02
C GLU A 48 -8.21 14.23 -0.97
N LEU A 49 -7.39 13.21 -1.25
CA LEU A 49 -5.93 13.36 -1.32
C LEU A 49 -5.53 14.33 -2.44
N SER A 50 -6.17 14.28 -3.61
CA SER A 50 -5.90 15.20 -4.72
C SER A 50 -6.26 16.66 -4.39
N GLN A 51 -7.32 16.85 -3.60
CA GLN A 51 -7.69 18.18 -3.10
C GLN A 51 -6.70 18.69 -2.06
N LEU A 52 -6.19 17.81 -1.20
CA LEU A 52 -5.24 18.13 -0.14
C LEU A 52 -3.84 18.41 -0.69
N LEU A 53 -3.39 17.60 -1.65
CA LEU A 53 -2.07 17.63 -2.27
C LEU A 53 -2.13 18.29 -3.65
N LYS A 54 -2.68 19.50 -3.71
CA LYS A 54 -2.80 20.23 -4.98
C LYS A 54 -1.46 20.36 -5.70
N GLY A 55 -1.46 19.97 -6.98
CA GLY A 55 -0.27 20.01 -7.83
C GLY A 55 0.54 18.71 -7.84
N TYR A 56 0.21 17.73 -7.02
CA TYR A 56 0.83 16.41 -7.08
C TYR A 56 -0.09 15.40 -7.80
N ALA A 57 0.48 14.58 -8.66
CA ALA A 57 -0.25 13.52 -9.33
C ALA A 57 -0.40 12.31 -8.40
N ILE A 58 -1.63 11.77 -8.30
CA ILE A 58 -1.98 10.64 -7.45
C ILE A 58 -2.64 9.56 -8.29
N ALA A 59 -2.03 8.40 -8.31
CA ALA A 59 -2.55 7.22 -8.98
C ALA A 59 -3.10 6.22 -7.96
N ASN A 60 -4.29 5.68 -8.22
CA ASN A 60 -4.85 4.57 -7.47
C ASN A 60 -4.36 3.27 -8.13
N LEU A 61 -3.54 2.51 -7.41
CA LEU A 61 -2.94 1.24 -7.85
C LEU A 61 -3.63 0.01 -7.24
N THR A 62 -4.74 0.19 -6.53
CA THR A 62 -5.42 -0.89 -5.82
C THR A 62 -5.76 -2.05 -6.76
N ASP A 63 -5.25 -3.24 -6.48
CA ASP A 63 -5.59 -4.48 -7.17
C ASP A 63 -6.38 -5.41 -6.24
N TRP A 64 -7.70 -5.37 -6.38
CA TRP A 64 -8.61 -6.18 -5.56
C TRP A 64 -8.50 -7.70 -5.78
N ASN A 65 -7.74 -8.16 -6.75
CA ASN A 65 -7.52 -9.58 -6.95
C ASN A 65 -6.49 -10.13 -5.95
N TYR A 66 -5.56 -9.28 -5.50
CA TYR A 66 -4.43 -9.69 -4.68
C TYR A 66 -4.30 -8.93 -3.36
N GLU A 67 -4.84 -7.70 -3.27
CA GLU A 67 -4.60 -6.80 -2.15
C GLU A 67 -5.80 -6.67 -1.20
N THR A 68 -5.50 -6.42 0.07
CA THR A 68 -6.50 -6.11 1.11
C THR A 68 -6.42 -4.64 1.56
N CYS A 69 -5.83 -3.79 0.72
CA CYS A 69 -5.69 -2.36 0.98
C CYS A 69 -6.06 -1.51 -0.24
N PHE A 70 -6.32 -0.24 0.00
CA PHE A 70 -6.20 0.80 -1.02
C PHE A 70 -4.73 1.15 -1.17
N ARG A 71 -4.21 1.17 -2.38
CA ARG A 71 -2.83 1.56 -2.67
C ARG A 71 -2.80 2.80 -3.55
N PHE A 72 -2.26 3.89 -3.02
CA PHE A 72 -2.09 5.15 -3.73
C PHE A 72 -0.61 5.43 -3.96
N LYS A 73 -0.28 5.83 -5.18
CA LYS A 73 1.05 6.24 -5.57
C LYS A 73 1.05 7.73 -5.88
N ILE A 74 1.80 8.50 -5.12
CA ILE A 74 1.89 9.95 -5.19
C ILE A 74 3.26 10.30 -5.77
N LEU A 75 3.29 10.96 -6.95
CA LEU A 75 4.52 11.45 -7.55
C LEU A 75 5.00 12.70 -6.79
N LEU A 76 6.20 12.64 -6.23
CA LEU A 76 6.78 13.71 -5.40
C LEU A 76 7.44 14.84 -6.22
N HIS A 77 6.95 15.05 -7.44
CA HIS A 77 7.37 16.12 -8.35
C HIS A 77 6.12 16.94 -8.69
N PRO A 78 5.99 18.16 -8.12
CA PRO A 78 4.79 18.95 -8.31
C PRO A 78 4.63 19.40 -9.76
N SER A 79 3.39 19.53 -10.21
CA SER A 79 3.00 19.98 -11.55
C SER A 79 3.42 19.06 -12.70
N VAL A 80 3.88 17.85 -12.41
CA VAL A 80 4.18 16.82 -13.41
C VAL A 80 2.98 15.89 -13.53
N PRO A 81 2.37 15.75 -14.71
CA PRO A 81 1.32 14.78 -14.92
C PRO A 81 1.89 13.36 -14.82
N TYR A 82 1.16 12.48 -14.15
CA TYR A 82 1.51 11.07 -14.03
C TYR A 82 0.28 10.22 -14.23
N THR A 83 0.33 9.36 -15.22
CA THR A 83 -0.66 8.29 -15.43
C THR A 83 0.02 6.94 -15.21
N ILE A 84 -0.77 5.94 -14.79
CA ILE A 84 -0.28 4.58 -14.65
C ILE A 84 -0.29 3.97 -16.05
N GLU A 85 0.83 4.03 -16.73
CA GLU A 85 0.99 3.46 -18.04
C GLU A 85 2.23 2.55 -18.05
N GLY A 86 2.49 1.89 -19.14
CA GLY A 86 3.44 0.81 -19.23
C GLY A 86 4.90 1.15 -18.90
N LYS A 87 5.77 0.17 -19.08
CA LYS A 87 7.22 0.28 -18.83
C LYS A 87 7.87 1.44 -19.59
N ALA A 88 7.46 1.69 -20.84
CA ALA A 88 8.01 2.78 -21.66
C ALA A 88 7.76 4.16 -21.04
N ASP A 89 6.57 4.36 -20.47
CA ASP A 89 6.18 5.63 -19.85
C ASP A 89 6.92 5.84 -18.53
N ALA A 90 7.18 4.76 -17.78
CA ALA A 90 7.99 4.82 -16.57
C ALA A 90 9.44 5.23 -16.87
N ILE A 91 10.04 4.72 -17.96
CA ILE A 91 11.37 5.12 -18.42
C ILE A 91 11.37 6.59 -18.85
N GLN A 92 10.36 6.98 -19.63
CA GLN A 92 10.26 8.36 -20.10
C GLN A 92 10.09 9.35 -18.93
N LEU A 93 9.21 9.04 -17.97
CA LEU A 93 9.02 9.85 -16.77
C LEU A 93 10.35 10.05 -16.01
N VAL A 94 11.10 8.98 -15.78
CA VAL A 94 12.40 9.07 -15.08
C VAL A 94 13.37 9.95 -15.85
N ARG A 95 13.42 9.84 -17.17
CA ARG A 95 14.29 10.68 -18.03
C ARG A 95 13.86 12.16 -17.98
N ASP A 96 12.58 12.45 -18.09
CA ASP A 96 12.03 13.80 -18.08
C ASP A 96 12.26 14.50 -16.72
N LEU A 97 12.35 13.72 -15.64
CA LEU A 97 12.67 14.21 -14.30
C LEU A 97 14.17 14.23 -13.97
N GLY A 98 15.03 14.14 -14.99
CA GLY A 98 16.48 14.24 -14.80
C GLY A 98 17.13 12.97 -14.23
N GLY A 99 16.58 11.80 -14.56
CA GLY A 99 17.15 10.48 -14.26
C GLY A 99 16.60 9.80 -13.01
N LYS A 100 15.71 10.44 -12.26
CA LYS A 100 15.05 9.84 -11.08
C LYS A 100 13.64 10.37 -10.88
N ALA A 101 12.76 9.53 -10.37
CA ALA A 101 11.40 9.88 -9.98
C ALA A 101 11.12 9.37 -8.56
N ASP A 102 10.75 10.27 -7.67
CA ASP A 102 10.44 9.96 -6.27
C ASP A 102 8.93 9.84 -6.07
N PHE A 103 8.52 8.85 -5.31
CA PHE A 103 7.11 8.57 -4.99
C PHE A 103 6.93 8.33 -3.50
N LEU A 104 5.74 8.67 -3.01
CA LEU A 104 5.19 8.17 -1.77
C LEU A 104 4.12 7.12 -2.12
N ILE A 105 4.26 5.92 -1.55
CA ILE A 105 3.25 4.86 -1.62
C ILE A 105 2.48 4.91 -0.31
N LEU A 106 1.17 5.10 -0.39
CA LEU A 106 0.27 5.06 0.76
C LEU A 106 -0.65 3.87 0.63
N GLU A 107 -0.69 3.04 1.66
CA GLU A 107 -1.53 1.87 1.77
C GLU A 107 -2.51 2.04 2.93
N ILE A 108 -3.81 1.82 2.67
CA ILE A 108 -4.87 1.91 3.67
C ILE A 108 -5.63 0.59 3.69
N SER A 109 -5.51 -0.15 4.79
CA SER A 109 -6.15 -1.45 4.96
C SER A 109 -7.68 -1.34 4.89
N VAL A 110 -8.33 -2.29 4.20
CA VAL A 110 -9.79 -2.45 4.26
C VAL A 110 -10.23 -3.32 5.43
N LEU A 111 -9.32 -4.05 6.05
CA LEU A 111 -9.60 -4.98 7.14
C LEU A 111 -9.53 -4.33 8.53
N GLY A 112 -8.98 -3.12 8.62
CA GLY A 112 -8.88 -2.40 9.89
C GLY A 112 -8.55 -0.92 9.70
N PRO A 113 -8.55 -0.13 10.78
CA PRO A 113 -8.22 1.29 10.73
C PRO A 113 -6.69 1.48 10.71
N TYR A 114 -6.01 0.87 9.74
CA TYR A 114 -4.57 0.87 9.65
C TYR A 114 -4.12 1.45 8.32
N TYR A 115 -2.98 2.14 8.33
CA TYR A 115 -2.30 2.60 7.14
C TYR A 115 -0.80 2.38 7.27
N GLU A 116 -0.13 2.31 6.13
CA GLU A 116 1.32 2.27 6.02
C GLU A 116 1.76 3.15 4.85
N TYR A 117 3.03 3.54 4.82
CA TYR A 117 3.62 4.25 3.73
C TYR A 117 5.09 3.95 3.56
N ASP A 118 5.53 3.97 2.30
CA ASP A 118 6.93 3.88 1.90
C ASP A 118 7.28 4.96 0.89
N PHE A 119 8.55 5.33 0.85
CA PHE A 119 9.12 6.13 -0.23
C PHE A 119 9.77 5.23 -1.25
N SER A 120 9.44 5.43 -2.52
CA SER A 120 10.03 4.70 -3.65
C SER A 120 10.71 5.68 -4.58
N ARG A 121 12.00 5.49 -4.82
CA ARG A 121 12.75 6.20 -5.86
C ARG A 121 12.95 5.29 -7.04
N ARG A 122 12.53 5.73 -8.21
CA ARG A 122 12.80 5.04 -9.47
C ARG A 122 13.92 5.77 -10.22
N PHE A 123 14.84 4.99 -10.79
CA PHE A 123 15.91 5.48 -11.63
C PHE A 123 16.16 4.50 -12.77
N TYR A 124 16.63 5.05 -13.92
CA TYR A 124 16.96 4.23 -15.07
C TYR A 124 18.36 3.63 -14.91
N ASP A 125 18.47 2.32 -15.04
CA ASP A 125 19.75 1.63 -15.07
C ASP A 125 20.12 1.33 -16.52
N GLU A 126 21.21 1.94 -17.00
CA GLU A 126 21.70 1.77 -18.35
C GLU A 126 22.21 0.34 -18.62
N THR A 127 22.66 -0.37 -17.59
CA THR A 127 23.19 -1.72 -17.71
C THR A 127 22.09 -2.73 -18.01
N THR A 128 20.99 -2.65 -17.27
CA THR A 128 19.82 -3.53 -17.45
C THR A 128 18.81 -3.00 -18.45
N GLN A 129 18.95 -1.74 -18.89
CA GLN A 129 17.98 -1.00 -19.71
C GLN A 129 16.57 -1.03 -19.10
N ASP A 130 16.51 -0.95 -17.77
CA ASP A 130 15.27 -1.00 -17.02
C ASP A 130 15.19 0.09 -15.95
N VAL A 131 13.99 0.27 -15.38
CA VAL A 131 13.76 1.14 -14.23
C VAL A 131 13.87 0.31 -12.96
N ILE A 132 14.84 0.66 -12.12
CA ILE A 132 15.07 0.05 -10.81
C ILE A 132 14.38 0.91 -9.75
N ALA A 133 13.89 0.27 -8.68
CA ALA A 133 13.29 0.95 -7.54
C ALA A 133 14.12 0.73 -6.28
N GLU A 134 14.41 1.83 -5.56
CA GLU A 134 14.85 1.83 -4.17
C GLU A 134 13.63 2.16 -3.30
N VAL A 135 13.40 1.38 -2.24
CA VAL A 135 12.28 1.57 -1.30
C VAL A 135 12.84 1.80 0.10
N ARG A 136 12.26 2.75 0.84
CA ARG A 136 12.62 3.03 2.23
C ARG A 136 11.50 3.78 2.97
N GLU A 137 11.49 3.71 4.29
CA GLU A 137 10.52 4.42 5.13
C GLU A 137 10.76 5.94 5.22
N SER A 138 12.00 6.40 5.02
CA SER A 138 12.35 7.82 5.18
C SER A 138 12.31 8.59 3.85
N PRO A 139 11.95 9.88 3.86
CA PRO A 139 11.97 10.72 2.67
C PRO A 139 13.33 10.78 1.98
N PHE A 140 13.36 10.89 0.65
CA PHE A 140 14.57 11.08 -0.13
C PHE A 140 15.10 12.52 -0.08
N SER A 141 14.28 13.48 0.31
CA SER A 141 14.68 14.87 0.52
C SER A 141 13.86 15.50 1.64
N ILE A 142 14.37 16.59 2.21
CA ILE A 142 13.69 17.36 3.26
C ILE A 142 12.38 18.00 2.75
N ASP A 143 12.31 18.28 1.46
CA ASP A 143 11.12 18.87 0.83
C ASP A 143 9.91 17.91 0.89
N HIS A 144 10.16 16.59 0.95
CA HIS A 144 9.11 15.57 1.03
C HIS A 144 8.54 15.40 2.44
N GLU A 145 9.21 15.93 3.48
CA GLU A 145 8.72 15.80 4.86
C GLU A 145 7.41 16.56 5.09
N GLY A 146 7.27 17.74 4.47
CA GLY A 146 6.06 18.55 4.56
C GLY A 146 4.85 17.83 3.97
N LEU A 147 5.05 17.18 2.81
CA LEU A 147 4.03 16.37 2.15
C LEU A 147 3.68 15.15 3.01
N LEU A 148 4.68 14.46 3.54
CA LEU A 148 4.46 13.32 4.44
C LEU A 148 3.62 13.71 5.66
N LYS A 149 3.96 14.82 6.33
CA LYS A 149 3.17 15.33 7.47
C LYS A 149 1.72 15.59 7.10
N THR A 150 1.47 16.07 5.89
CA THR A 150 0.12 16.32 5.38
C THR A 150 -0.65 15.00 5.17
N VAL A 151 -0.01 13.99 4.57
CA VAL A 151 -0.61 12.68 4.35
C VAL A 151 -0.88 11.95 5.67
N VAL A 152 0.09 11.96 6.59
CA VAL A 152 -0.05 11.41 7.94
C VAL A 152 -1.21 12.08 8.68
N GLY A 153 -1.26 13.42 8.69
CA GLY A 153 -2.35 14.18 9.31
C GLY A 153 -3.72 13.86 8.72
N TYR A 154 -3.81 13.61 7.41
CA TYR A 154 -5.02 13.13 6.75
C TYR A 154 -5.44 11.75 7.29
N CYS A 155 -4.52 10.79 7.32
CA CYS A 155 -4.81 9.43 7.80
C CYS A 155 -5.24 9.43 9.28
N GLU A 156 -4.49 10.12 10.14
CA GLU A 156 -4.80 10.24 11.57
C GLU A 156 -6.12 10.98 11.80
N GLY A 157 -6.41 12.02 11.02
CA GLY A 157 -7.69 12.74 11.06
C GLY A 157 -8.89 11.87 10.66
N LYS A 158 -8.67 10.81 9.90
CA LYS A 158 -9.68 9.76 9.60
C LYS A 158 -9.73 8.65 10.66
N GLY A 159 -8.94 8.74 11.73
CA GLY A 159 -8.87 7.73 12.79
C GLY A 159 -8.03 6.50 12.43
N LEU A 160 -7.25 6.58 11.34
CA LEU A 160 -6.33 5.52 10.95
C LEU A 160 -5.07 5.56 11.83
N LYS A 161 -4.43 4.42 12.01
CA LYS A 161 -3.21 4.25 12.82
C LYS A 161 -2.12 3.65 11.97
N ARG A 162 -0.94 4.23 12.00
CA ARG A 162 0.24 3.59 11.46
C ARG A 162 0.67 2.44 12.37
N LEU A 163 1.10 1.34 11.77
CA LEU A 163 1.71 0.23 12.50
C LEU A 163 3.23 0.32 12.38
N GLU A 164 3.92 -0.05 13.46
CA GLU A 164 5.38 -0.11 13.47
C GLU A 164 5.87 -1.25 12.58
N GLN A 165 6.96 -1.05 11.85
CA GLN A 165 7.51 -2.04 10.92
C GLN A 165 7.83 -3.37 11.62
N GLU A 166 8.40 -3.32 12.83
CA GLU A 166 8.66 -4.51 13.65
C GLU A 166 7.38 -5.34 13.91
N LEU A 167 6.23 -4.68 14.04
CA LEU A 167 4.96 -5.37 14.18
C LEU A 167 4.47 -5.95 12.84
N LEU A 168 4.64 -5.21 11.76
CA LEU A 168 4.25 -5.64 10.41
C LEU A 168 5.01 -6.88 9.94
N ASP A 169 6.28 -6.98 10.28
CA ASP A 169 7.16 -8.09 9.90
C ASP A 169 6.93 -9.37 10.72
N ARG A 170 6.10 -9.30 11.76
CA ARG A 170 5.83 -10.49 12.59
C ARG A 170 5.02 -11.52 11.84
N VAL A 171 5.53 -12.75 11.85
CA VAL A 171 4.86 -13.92 11.27
C VAL A 171 3.60 -14.25 12.06
N VAL A 172 2.52 -14.51 11.34
CA VAL A 172 1.22 -14.97 11.88
C VAL A 172 1.10 -16.47 11.64
N PRO A 173 1.29 -17.30 12.68
CA PRO A 173 1.26 -18.75 12.48
C PRO A 173 -0.15 -19.26 12.13
N GLY A 174 -0.20 -20.30 11.30
CA GLY A 174 -1.43 -21.00 10.96
C GLY A 174 -2.32 -20.27 9.94
N ILE A 175 -1.76 -19.33 9.19
CA ILE A 175 -2.41 -18.70 8.04
C ILE A 175 -1.61 -19.01 6.78
N ALA A 176 -2.31 -19.38 5.71
CA ALA A 176 -1.78 -19.47 4.36
C ALA A 176 -2.51 -18.47 3.46
N LEU A 177 -1.77 -17.80 2.58
CA LEU A 177 -2.30 -16.88 1.57
C LEU A 177 -1.88 -17.37 0.18
N ASP A 178 -2.54 -16.88 -0.86
CA ASP A 178 -2.24 -17.31 -2.23
C ASP A 178 -0.79 -16.99 -2.66
N LEU A 179 -0.19 -15.95 -2.07
CA LEU A 179 1.15 -15.47 -2.40
C LEU A 179 2.19 -15.68 -1.27
N ALA A 180 1.82 -16.34 -0.17
CA ALA A 180 2.72 -16.60 0.95
C ALA A 180 2.39 -17.93 1.63
N GLU A 181 3.40 -18.79 1.81
CA GLU A 181 3.25 -20.09 2.44
C GLU A 181 2.98 -19.99 3.95
N GLU A 182 2.41 -21.06 4.52
CA GLU A 182 2.23 -21.15 5.97
C GLU A 182 3.60 -21.04 6.68
N GLY A 183 3.68 -20.14 7.66
CA GLY A 183 4.93 -19.85 8.37
C GLY A 183 5.73 -18.67 7.82
N GLU A 184 5.34 -18.13 6.65
CA GLU A 184 5.94 -16.94 6.04
C GLU A 184 5.00 -15.73 6.03
N VAL A 185 3.69 -15.95 6.26
CA VAL A 185 2.68 -14.90 6.28
C VAL A 185 2.92 -13.95 7.44
N THR A 186 3.12 -12.68 7.15
CA THR A 186 3.30 -11.62 8.14
C THR A 186 2.00 -10.86 8.42
N ILE A 187 2.02 -10.01 9.45
CA ILE A 187 0.91 -9.07 9.70
C ILE A 187 0.71 -8.15 8.49
N TYR A 188 1.80 -7.71 7.85
CA TYR A 188 1.70 -6.90 6.62
C TYR A 188 0.93 -7.66 5.52
N ASN A 189 1.28 -8.91 5.26
CA ASN A 189 0.58 -9.71 4.24
C ASN A 189 -0.92 -9.84 4.53
N CYS A 190 -1.29 -9.99 5.81
CA CYS A 190 -2.70 -10.09 6.18
C CYS A 190 -3.48 -8.79 6.01
N LEU A 191 -2.86 -7.64 6.17
CA LEU A 191 -3.55 -6.34 6.22
C LEU A 191 -3.45 -5.53 4.93
N PHE A 192 -2.41 -5.74 4.12
CA PHE A 192 -2.09 -4.88 2.98
C PHE A 192 -1.83 -5.63 1.67
N ALA A 193 -1.39 -6.89 1.71
CA ALA A 193 -1.11 -7.68 0.51
C ALA A 193 -2.26 -8.62 0.12
#